data_8f9084c82b73c310269f8dbfde752980
#
_entry.id   8f9084c82b73c310269f8dbfde752980
#
_cell.length_a   1.000
_cell.length_b   1.000
_cell.length_c   1.000
_cell.angle_alpha   90.00
_cell.angle_beta   90.00
_cell.angle_gamma   90.00
#
_symmetry.space_group_name_H-M   'P 1'
#
loop_
_entity.id
_entity.type
_entity.pdbx_description
1 polymer ?
#
loop_
_entity_poly.entity_id
_entity_poly.type
_entity_poly.pdbx_seq_one_letter_code
_entity_poly.pdbx_strand_id
1 'polypeptide(L)'
;MRGAMKKEEKESAVRFSISLPTKLFEDLDEMVRAKQYLSRSEFIRDLIREKMVEGVLHGDGDEDCVGVLCIAYDHHQSDLIEQLVEIEHHANVTIISTSHFHIDERHCFEEITMRDKISKIERLSAKIGALKGVKFSKLVNAVITEA
;
A
#
# COMPACT_ATOMS: atom_id res chain seq x y z
N MET A 1 -26.41 -39.39 19.54
CA MET A 1 -25.83 -38.05 19.26
C MET A 1 -25.61 -37.97 17.74
N ARG A 2 -26.47 -37.24 17.06
CA ARG A 2 -26.34 -37.03 15.60
C ARG A 2 -25.59 -35.72 15.38
N GLY A 3 -24.34 -35.83 14.87
CA GLY A 3 -23.55 -34.70 14.45
C GLY A 3 -24.19 -34.00 13.24
N ALA A 4 -24.57 -32.75 13.38
CA ALA A 4 -25.03 -31.95 12.27
C ALA A 4 -23.81 -31.62 11.37
N MET A 5 -23.77 -32.22 10.19
CA MET A 5 -22.85 -31.81 9.11
C MET A 5 -23.26 -30.40 8.69
N LYS A 6 -22.38 -29.42 8.94
CA LYS A 6 -22.48 -28.08 8.37
C LYS A 6 -22.39 -28.23 6.84
N LYS A 7 -23.49 -27.91 6.17
CA LYS A 7 -23.54 -27.83 4.71
C LYS A 7 -22.67 -26.66 4.30
N GLU A 8 -21.54 -26.95 3.63
CA GLU A 8 -20.76 -25.89 2.97
C GLU A 8 -21.65 -25.23 1.92
N GLU A 9 -22.01 -23.98 2.15
CA GLU A 9 -22.66 -23.15 1.12
C GLU A 9 -21.64 -23.00 -0.04
N LYS A 10 -21.97 -23.56 -1.17
CA LYS A 10 -21.22 -23.36 -2.41
C LYS A 10 -21.33 -21.89 -2.79
N GLU A 11 -20.26 -21.15 -2.59
CA GLU A 11 -20.13 -19.75 -3.00
C GLU A 11 -20.44 -19.64 -4.49
N SER A 12 -21.48 -18.88 -4.85
CA SER A 12 -21.89 -18.72 -6.25
C SER A 12 -20.96 -17.74 -6.95
N ALA A 13 -20.31 -18.15 -8.03
CA ALA A 13 -19.44 -17.31 -8.82
C ALA A 13 -20.25 -16.29 -9.65
N VAL A 14 -19.94 -15.00 -9.47
CA VAL A 14 -20.45 -13.92 -10.32
C VAL A 14 -19.47 -13.67 -11.47
N ARG A 15 -19.99 -13.55 -12.69
CA ARG A 15 -19.19 -13.21 -13.86
C ARG A 15 -19.29 -11.71 -14.14
N PHE A 16 -18.15 -11.09 -14.36
CA PHE A 16 -18.07 -9.70 -14.82
C PHE A 16 -17.09 -9.56 -15.99
N SER A 17 -17.21 -8.52 -16.76
CA SER A 17 -16.29 -8.21 -17.85
C SER A 17 -15.63 -6.84 -17.63
N ILE A 18 -14.39 -6.72 -18.08
CA ILE A 18 -13.60 -5.50 -17.99
C ILE A 18 -12.99 -5.21 -19.36
N SER A 19 -12.97 -3.94 -19.75
CA SER A 19 -12.26 -3.48 -20.95
C SER A 19 -10.91 -2.91 -20.54
N LEU A 20 -9.85 -3.37 -21.20
CA LEU A 20 -8.48 -2.93 -20.97
C LEU A 20 -7.91 -2.32 -22.23
N PRO A 21 -7.06 -1.27 -22.16
CA PRO A 21 -6.20 -0.87 -23.24
C PRO A 21 -5.31 -2.04 -23.69
N THR A 22 -5.01 -2.13 -25.00
CA THR A 22 -4.26 -3.26 -25.58
C THR A 22 -2.96 -3.52 -24.84
N LYS A 23 -2.18 -2.48 -24.57
CA LYS A 23 -0.90 -2.60 -23.85
C LYS A 23 -1.06 -3.21 -22.46
N LEU A 24 -2.04 -2.75 -21.68
CA LEU A 24 -2.30 -3.28 -20.34
C LEU A 24 -2.78 -4.73 -20.39
N PHE A 25 -3.49 -5.12 -21.43
CA PHE A 25 -3.91 -6.51 -21.62
C PHE A 25 -2.72 -7.43 -21.95
N GLU A 26 -1.79 -6.97 -22.79
CA GLU A 26 -0.54 -7.68 -23.09
C GLU A 26 0.32 -7.85 -21.83
N ASP A 27 0.47 -6.80 -21.03
CA ASP A 27 1.20 -6.82 -19.76
C ASP A 27 0.55 -7.80 -18.76
N LEU A 28 -0.79 -7.84 -18.69
CA LEU A 28 -1.52 -8.84 -17.90
C LEU A 28 -1.19 -10.26 -18.34
N ASP A 29 -1.21 -10.54 -19.63
CA ASP A 29 -0.90 -11.88 -20.18
C ASP A 29 0.55 -12.29 -19.88
N GLU A 30 1.47 -11.35 -19.94
CA GLU A 30 2.87 -11.59 -19.57
C GLU A 30 3.00 -11.93 -18.07
N MET A 31 2.34 -11.20 -17.19
CA MET A 31 2.32 -11.47 -15.74
C MET A 31 1.70 -12.83 -15.42
N VAL A 32 0.58 -13.20 -16.07
CA VAL A 32 -0.07 -14.51 -15.89
C VAL A 32 0.90 -15.64 -16.25
N ARG A 33 1.63 -15.51 -17.36
CA ARG A 33 2.63 -16.51 -17.79
C ARG A 33 3.84 -16.54 -16.86
N ALA A 34 4.39 -15.37 -16.53
CA ALA A 34 5.59 -15.28 -15.68
C ALA A 34 5.35 -15.84 -14.28
N LYS A 35 4.16 -15.63 -13.72
CA LYS A 35 3.75 -16.15 -12.41
C LYS A 35 3.12 -17.54 -12.46
N GLN A 36 3.09 -18.20 -13.64
CA GLN A 36 2.59 -19.56 -13.85
C GLN A 36 1.13 -19.80 -13.43
N TYR A 37 0.26 -18.77 -13.57
CA TYR A 37 -1.16 -18.94 -13.32
C TYR A 37 -1.83 -19.73 -14.44
N LEU A 38 -2.78 -20.58 -14.08
CA LEU A 38 -3.55 -21.40 -15.03
C LEU A 38 -4.51 -20.57 -15.88
N SER A 39 -4.96 -19.41 -15.38
CA SER A 39 -5.87 -18.53 -16.09
C SER A 39 -5.77 -17.08 -15.62
N ARG A 40 -6.15 -16.12 -16.50
CA ARG A 40 -6.31 -14.71 -16.14
C ARG A 40 -7.28 -14.52 -14.98
N SER A 41 -8.39 -15.27 -14.97
CA SER A 41 -9.39 -15.17 -13.90
C SER A 41 -8.86 -15.55 -12.53
N GLU A 42 -7.95 -16.50 -12.46
CA GLU A 42 -7.29 -16.92 -11.23
C GLU A 42 -6.32 -15.83 -10.75
N PHE A 43 -5.49 -15.32 -11.65
CA PHE A 43 -4.57 -14.23 -11.36
C PHE A 43 -5.31 -12.97 -10.89
N ILE A 44 -6.40 -12.57 -11.57
CA ILE A 44 -7.20 -11.40 -11.17
C ILE A 44 -7.86 -11.61 -9.80
N ARG A 45 -8.35 -12.82 -9.50
CA ARG A 45 -8.89 -13.13 -8.16
C ARG A 45 -7.85 -12.95 -7.06
N ASP A 46 -6.63 -13.39 -7.32
CA ASP A 46 -5.55 -13.27 -6.34
C ASP A 46 -5.09 -11.81 -6.18
N LEU A 47 -5.03 -11.03 -7.26
CA LEU A 47 -4.79 -9.58 -7.16
C LEU A 47 -5.87 -8.87 -6.32
N ILE A 48 -7.14 -9.25 -6.51
CA ILE A 48 -8.24 -8.67 -5.71
C ILE A 48 -8.09 -9.07 -4.24
N ARG A 49 -7.78 -10.34 -3.96
CA ARG A 49 -7.55 -10.82 -2.59
C ARG A 49 -6.38 -10.11 -1.93
N GLU A 50 -5.27 -9.93 -2.66
CA GLU A 50 -4.11 -9.18 -2.18
C GLU A 50 -4.50 -7.75 -1.79
N LYS A 51 -5.28 -7.06 -2.63
CA LYS A 51 -5.78 -5.73 -2.33
C LYS A 51 -6.79 -5.69 -1.18
N MET A 52 -7.61 -6.71 -1.05
CA MET A 52 -8.52 -6.83 0.10
C MET A 52 -7.75 -7.08 1.40
N VAL A 53 -6.71 -7.90 1.38
CA VAL A 53 -5.84 -8.13 2.55
C VAL A 53 -5.09 -6.85 2.91
N GLU A 54 -4.54 -6.14 1.92
CA GLU A 54 -3.97 -4.81 2.16
C GLU A 54 -5.01 -3.86 2.79
N GLY A 55 -6.26 -3.88 2.31
CA GLY A 55 -7.36 -3.08 2.85
C GLY A 55 -7.87 -3.53 4.24
N VAL A 56 -7.78 -4.81 4.56
CA VAL A 56 -8.14 -5.35 5.89
C VAL A 56 -7.04 -5.09 6.92
N LEU A 57 -5.77 -5.04 6.47
CA LEU A 57 -4.67 -4.52 7.30
C LEU A 57 -4.83 -3.03 7.62
N HIS A 58 -5.68 -2.34 6.88
CA HIS A 58 -6.16 -0.99 7.17
C HIS A 58 -7.41 -1.01 8.07
N GLY A 59 -7.52 -1.86 9.09
CA GLY A 59 -8.63 -2.03 10.03
C GLY A 59 -9.63 -0.87 10.15
N ASP A 60 -10.50 -0.84 11.10
CA ASP A 60 -11.47 0.26 11.31
C ASP A 60 -10.83 1.64 11.63
N GLY A 61 -9.53 1.80 11.37
CA GLY A 61 -8.76 3.03 11.52
C GLY A 61 -8.40 3.39 12.96
N ASP A 62 -8.81 2.58 13.92
CA ASP A 62 -8.57 2.82 15.35
C ASP A 62 -7.51 1.88 15.98
N GLU A 63 -6.92 0.98 15.19
CA GLU A 63 -5.86 0.09 15.67
C GLU A 63 -4.50 0.77 15.71
N ASP A 64 -3.71 0.45 16.74
CA ASP A 64 -2.33 0.88 16.82
C ASP A 64 -1.47 0.10 15.82
N CYS A 65 -0.67 0.83 15.09
CA CYS A 65 0.08 0.31 13.96
C CYS A 65 1.50 0.92 13.92
N VAL A 66 2.43 0.16 13.39
CA VAL A 66 3.71 0.68 12.91
C VAL A 66 3.63 0.76 11.39
N GLY A 67 3.77 1.95 10.84
CA GLY A 67 3.81 2.19 9.41
C GLY A 67 5.20 2.61 8.95
N VAL A 68 5.59 2.14 7.77
CA VAL A 68 6.80 2.58 7.07
C VAL A 68 6.38 3.19 5.76
N LEU A 69 6.57 4.51 5.65
CA LEU A 69 6.35 5.25 4.40
C LEU A 69 7.67 5.36 3.66
N CYS A 70 7.71 4.82 2.45
CA CYS A 70 8.81 4.97 1.53
C CYS A 70 8.43 6.01 0.47
N ILE A 71 9.25 7.03 0.28
CA ILE A 71 9.09 8.03 -0.79
C ILE A 71 10.36 8.16 -1.62
N ALA A 72 10.18 8.49 -2.89
CA ALA A 72 11.27 8.91 -3.76
C ALA A 72 10.92 10.25 -4.39
N TYR A 73 11.87 11.17 -4.40
CA TYR A 73 11.63 12.54 -4.86
C TYR A 73 12.87 13.19 -5.47
N ASP A 74 12.64 14.26 -6.22
CA ASP A 74 13.69 15.12 -6.78
C ASP A 74 14.02 16.22 -5.77
N HIS A 75 15.20 16.18 -5.16
CA HIS A 75 15.62 17.15 -4.14
C HIS A 75 15.96 18.54 -4.70
N HIS A 76 16.02 18.73 -6.02
CA HIS A 76 16.16 20.05 -6.64
C HIS A 76 14.83 20.82 -6.71
N GLN A 77 13.73 20.22 -6.31
CA GLN A 77 12.47 20.96 -6.10
C GLN A 77 12.60 21.85 -4.87
N SER A 78 12.66 23.17 -5.10
CA SER A 78 13.09 24.19 -4.13
C SER A 78 12.37 24.16 -2.79
N ASP A 79 11.10 23.71 -2.75
CA ASP A 79 10.27 23.84 -1.55
C ASP A 79 9.92 22.50 -0.92
N LEU A 80 10.31 21.39 -1.56
CA LEU A 80 9.86 20.05 -1.14
C LEU A 80 10.45 19.63 0.19
N ILE A 81 11.75 19.80 0.37
CA ILE A 81 12.44 19.39 1.61
C ILE A 81 11.94 20.21 2.79
N GLU A 82 11.73 21.53 2.60
CA GLU A 82 11.18 22.39 3.64
C GLU A 82 9.76 21.96 4.02
N GLN A 83 8.92 21.65 3.03
CA GLN A 83 7.57 21.15 3.27
C GLN A 83 7.55 19.77 3.96
N LEU A 84 8.46 18.87 3.61
CA LEU A 84 8.59 17.56 4.29
C LEU A 84 8.93 17.76 5.76
N VAL A 85 9.98 18.53 6.05
CA VAL A 85 10.41 18.83 7.42
C VAL A 85 9.29 19.50 8.22
N GLU A 86 8.58 20.45 7.63
CA GLU A 86 7.45 21.12 8.29
C GLU A 86 6.30 20.14 8.59
N ILE A 87 5.96 19.29 7.64
CA ILE A 87 4.90 18.29 7.81
C ILE A 87 5.29 17.28 8.90
N GLU A 88 6.53 16.83 8.94
CA GLU A 88 7.02 15.89 9.95
C GLU A 88 7.04 16.51 11.34
N HIS A 89 7.50 17.76 11.46
CA HIS A 89 7.53 18.48 12.74
C HIS A 89 6.13 18.76 13.32
N HIS A 90 5.14 18.97 12.46
CA HIS A 90 3.77 19.23 12.88
C HIS A 90 2.86 18.00 12.77
N ALA A 91 3.45 16.84 12.53
CA ALA A 91 2.71 15.59 12.43
C ALA A 91 2.05 15.24 13.79
N ASN A 92 0.74 14.98 13.76
CA ASN A 92 0.04 14.39 14.91
C ASN A 92 0.15 12.86 14.88
N VAL A 93 1.38 12.37 14.62
CA VAL A 93 1.77 10.97 14.51
C VAL A 93 3.17 10.86 15.14
N THR A 94 3.44 9.82 15.86
CA THR A 94 4.77 9.55 16.40
C THR A 94 5.70 9.06 15.30
N ILE A 95 6.65 9.89 14.88
CA ILE A 95 7.73 9.48 13.97
C ILE A 95 8.83 8.84 14.83
N ILE A 96 9.14 7.58 14.54
CA ILE A 96 10.15 6.79 15.26
C ILE A 96 11.53 7.07 14.66
N SER A 97 11.62 7.09 13.35
CA SER A 97 12.88 7.31 12.62
C SER A 97 12.60 7.78 11.20
N THR A 98 13.54 8.54 10.68
CA THR A 98 13.62 8.90 9.26
C THR A 98 15.01 8.53 8.75
N SER A 99 15.06 7.85 7.61
CA SER A 99 16.31 7.49 6.94
C SER A 99 16.32 8.07 5.53
N HIS A 100 17.35 8.83 5.20
CA HIS A 100 17.47 9.52 3.93
C HIS A 100 18.65 8.95 3.13
N PHE A 101 18.40 8.62 1.86
CA PHE A 101 19.37 8.05 0.95
C PHE A 101 19.43 8.83 -0.35
N HIS A 102 20.64 9.17 -0.81
CA HIS A 102 20.82 9.67 -2.17
C HIS A 102 20.86 8.50 -3.14
N ILE A 103 19.94 8.49 -4.12
CA ILE A 103 19.94 7.50 -5.19
C ILE A 103 20.94 7.92 -6.28
N ASP A 104 20.90 9.19 -6.66
CA ASP A 104 21.77 9.84 -7.63
C ASP A 104 21.87 11.35 -7.32
N GLU A 105 22.44 12.13 -8.25
CA GLU A 105 22.63 13.58 -8.10
C GLU A 105 21.32 14.38 -7.96
N ARG A 106 20.17 13.79 -8.31
CA ARG A 106 18.85 14.48 -8.31
C ARG A 106 17.82 13.80 -7.42
N HIS A 107 17.93 12.49 -7.24
CA HIS A 107 16.88 11.73 -6.60
C HIS A 107 17.30 11.24 -5.23
N CYS A 108 16.40 11.45 -4.29
CA CYS A 108 16.50 10.92 -2.95
C CYS A 108 15.40 9.89 -2.70
N PHE A 109 15.73 8.93 -1.86
CA PHE A 109 14.79 8.00 -1.27
C PHE A 109 14.76 8.23 0.23
N GLU A 110 13.58 8.25 0.80
CA GLU A 110 13.41 8.46 2.23
C GLU A 110 12.44 7.42 2.80
N GLU A 111 12.77 6.92 3.96
CA GLU A 111 12.01 5.96 4.72
C GLU A 111 11.61 6.59 6.06
N ILE A 112 10.31 6.72 6.29
CA ILE A 112 9.75 7.33 7.50
C ILE A 112 9.00 6.25 8.26
N THR A 113 9.53 5.85 9.41
CA THR A 113 8.90 4.88 10.30
C THR A 113 8.06 5.60 11.35
N MET A 114 6.79 5.23 11.43
CA MET A 114 5.79 5.90 12.26
C MET A 114 5.05 4.91 13.14
N ARG A 115 4.53 5.37 14.27
CA ARG A 115 3.64 4.60 15.13
C ARG A 115 2.49 5.48 15.60
N ASP A 116 1.28 5.09 15.30
CA ASP A 116 0.02 5.69 15.80
C ASP A 116 -1.16 4.84 15.30
N LYS A 117 -2.36 5.37 15.42
CA LYS A 117 -3.57 4.82 14.78
C LYS A 117 -3.41 4.78 13.25
N ILE A 118 -3.85 3.68 12.62
CA ILE A 118 -3.75 3.47 11.17
C ILE A 118 -4.24 4.69 10.39
N SER A 119 -5.42 5.21 10.74
CA SER A 119 -6.04 6.35 10.05
C SER A 119 -5.19 7.63 10.07
N LYS A 120 -4.42 7.84 11.14
CA LYS A 120 -3.52 9.01 11.23
C LYS A 120 -2.29 8.82 10.36
N ILE A 121 -1.69 7.62 10.39
CA ILE A 121 -0.54 7.25 9.55
C ILE A 121 -0.89 7.39 8.07
N GLU A 122 -2.04 6.86 7.66
CA GLU A 122 -2.53 6.96 6.28
C GLU A 122 -2.74 8.41 5.83
N ARG A 123 -3.34 9.23 6.69
CA ARG A 123 -3.57 10.64 6.39
C ARG A 123 -2.27 11.41 6.21
N LEU A 124 -1.28 11.17 7.08
CA LEU A 124 0.04 11.77 6.97
C LEU A 124 0.75 11.30 5.69
N SER A 125 0.72 10.00 5.43
CA SER A 125 1.33 9.39 4.24
C SER A 125 0.71 9.91 2.95
N ALA A 126 -0.61 10.07 2.90
CA ALA A 126 -1.30 10.65 1.76
C ALA A 126 -0.91 12.13 1.55
N LYS A 127 -0.78 12.89 2.64
CA LYS A 127 -0.35 14.30 2.58
C LYS A 127 1.07 14.42 2.01
N ILE A 128 2.00 13.59 2.49
CA ILE A 128 3.38 13.57 2.00
C ILE A 128 3.43 13.09 0.54
N GLY A 129 2.73 12.00 0.22
CA GLY A 129 2.72 11.44 -1.15
C GLY A 129 2.13 12.37 -2.21
N ALA A 130 1.28 13.32 -1.81
CA ALA A 130 0.68 14.31 -2.69
C ALA A 130 1.57 15.55 -2.95
N LEU A 131 2.71 15.69 -2.29
CA LEU A 131 3.61 16.83 -2.48
C LEU A 131 4.18 16.85 -3.89
N LYS A 132 4.23 18.06 -4.45
CA LYS A 132 4.85 18.27 -5.76
C LYS A 132 6.34 17.92 -5.70
N GLY A 133 6.77 16.98 -6.54
CA GLY A 133 8.16 16.50 -6.57
C GLY A 133 8.33 15.10 -6.01
N VAL A 134 7.39 14.61 -5.22
CA VAL A 134 7.32 13.19 -4.86
C VAL A 134 6.95 12.38 -6.11
N LYS A 135 7.82 11.45 -6.49
CA LYS A 135 7.68 10.60 -7.69
C LYS A 135 7.14 9.22 -7.37
N PHE A 136 7.38 8.78 -6.15
CA PHE A 136 6.95 7.49 -5.63
C PHE A 136 6.57 7.65 -4.17
N SER A 137 5.50 6.97 -3.75
CA SER A 137 5.07 6.90 -2.36
C SER A 137 4.42 5.55 -2.10
N LYS A 138 4.89 4.84 -1.11
CA LYS A 138 4.34 3.54 -0.69
C LYS A 138 4.36 3.44 0.82
N LEU A 139 3.18 3.23 1.42
CA LEU A 139 3.02 2.93 2.83
C LEU A 139 2.88 1.43 3.03
N VAL A 140 3.61 0.89 3.99
CA VAL A 140 3.47 -0.48 4.49
C VAL A 140 3.12 -0.41 5.96
N ASN A 141 2.00 -1.00 6.35
CA ASN A 141 1.54 -1.04 7.73
C ASN A 141 1.72 -2.43 8.33
N ALA A 142 2.12 -2.49 9.60
CA ALA A 142 2.14 -3.68 10.42
C ALA A 142 1.31 -3.44 11.68
N VAL A 143 0.21 -4.17 11.80
CA VAL A 143 -0.60 -4.18 13.03
C VAL A 143 0.09 -5.09 14.04
N ILE A 144 0.38 -4.58 15.23
CA ILE A 144 0.93 -5.38 16.33
C ILE A 144 -0.25 -5.90 17.13
N THR A 145 -0.69 -7.11 16.84
CA THR A 145 -1.66 -7.81 17.69
C THR A 145 -0.92 -8.42 18.88
N GLU A 146 -1.40 -8.14 20.08
CA GLU A 146 -0.98 -8.93 21.23
C GLU A 146 -1.43 -10.38 21.02
N ALA A 147 -0.48 -11.31 20.99
CA ALA A 147 -0.72 -12.74 20.85
C ALA A 147 -1.21 -13.35 22.17
#